data_6907ec76e3f260e03eac0e110d190238
#
_entry.id   6907ec76e3f260e03eac0e110d190238
#
_cell.length_a   1.000
_cell.length_b   1.000
_cell.length_c   1.000
_cell.angle_alpha   90.00
_cell.angle_beta   90.00
_cell.angle_gamma   90.00
#
_symmetry.space_group_name_H-M   'P 1'
#
loop_
_entity.id
_entity.type
_entity.pdbx_description
1 polymer ?
#
loop_
_entity_poly.entity_id
_entity_poly.type
_entity_poly.pdbx_seq_one_letter_code
_entity_poly.pdbx_strand_id
1 'polypeptide(L)'
;NFADDRDTETVSEFISQYNKYFLRDGRFGLAIKPVVNYDELDKSKLAVSYQGKADIICRILKDHPEHRDMLLELIRPRKYWCNVLCSSSYVISAVGEIYMCDSVINMPSFRSGRIVADRKAVMDESAITLPDAISENCRKCRRLPICFGSCTRILMTAERHACSITDRDIKQLLRNYILLENEVIKP
;
A
#
# COMPACT_ATOMS: atom_id res chain seq x y z
N ASN A 1 2.75 -3.41 11.10
CA ASN A 1 2.85 -2.07 10.51
C ASN A 1 3.95 -1.29 11.21
N PHE A 2 4.60 -0.38 10.50
CA PHE A 2 5.64 0.50 11.03
C PHE A 2 5.39 1.94 10.58
N ALA A 3 5.73 2.91 11.42
CA ALA A 3 5.61 4.33 11.10
C ALA A 3 6.95 4.92 10.64
N ASP A 4 8.03 4.53 11.29
CA ASP A 4 9.39 5.00 10.95
C ASP A 4 10.47 3.97 11.35
N ASP A 5 11.73 4.38 11.30
CA ASP A 5 12.89 3.54 11.60
C ASP A 5 12.91 3.02 13.06
N ARG A 6 12.27 3.71 13.99
CA ARG A 6 12.23 3.33 15.42
C ARG A 6 11.40 2.07 15.65
N ASP A 7 10.48 1.77 14.75
CA ASP A 7 9.62 0.59 14.85
C ASP A 7 10.31 -0.69 14.38
N THR A 8 11.51 -0.60 13.80
CA THR A 8 12.21 -1.73 13.18
C THR A 8 12.41 -2.89 14.15
N GLU A 9 12.85 -2.60 15.38
CA GLU A 9 13.08 -3.60 16.43
C GLU A 9 11.78 -4.27 16.86
N THR A 10 10.74 -3.48 17.14
CA THR A 10 9.40 -4.00 17.52
C THR A 10 8.79 -4.87 16.42
N VAL A 11 8.95 -4.48 15.14
CA VAL A 11 8.47 -5.27 14.01
C VAL A 11 9.26 -6.55 13.87
N SER A 12 10.58 -6.52 14.05
CA SER A 12 11.44 -7.72 14.02
C SER A 12 11.08 -8.69 15.14
N GLU A 13 10.86 -8.21 16.37
CA GLU A 13 10.37 -9.02 17.47
C GLU A 13 9.01 -9.67 17.15
N PHE A 14 8.06 -8.90 16.60
CA PHE A 14 6.78 -9.45 16.17
C PHE A 14 6.95 -10.57 15.13
N ILE A 15 7.84 -10.40 14.15
CA ILE A 15 8.11 -11.43 13.13
C ILE A 15 8.69 -12.69 13.79
N SER A 16 9.58 -12.54 14.76
CA SER A 16 10.12 -13.67 15.51
C SER A 16 9.03 -14.46 16.23
N GLN A 17 8.06 -13.77 16.85
CA GLN A 17 6.90 -14.43 17.47
C GLN A 17 6.00 -15.10 16.43
N TYR A 18 5.73 -14.41 15.30
CA TYR A 18 4.99 -14.99 14.19
C TYR A 18 5.64 -16.29 13.69
N ASN A 19 6.94 -16.27 13.47
CA ASN A 19 7.70 -17.44 12.99
C ASN A 19 7.59 -18.62 13.94
N LYS A 20 7.64 -18.38 15.24
CA LYS A 20 7.53 -19.39 16.27
C LYS A 20 6.20 -20.18 16.19
N TYR A 21 5.11 -19.47 15.90
CA TYR A 21 3.78 -20.08 16.00
C TYR A 21 3.11 -20.34 14.65
N PHE A 22 3.41 -19.56 13.61
CA PHE A 22 2.61 -19.55 12.38
C PHE A 22 3.41 -19.77 11.08
N LEU A 23 4.74 -19.75 11.10
CA LEU A 23 5.55 -19.85 9.88
C LEU A 23 5.21 -21.08 9.02
N ARG A 24 4.86 -22.18 9.66
CA ARG A 24 4.56 -23.47 8.98
C ARG A 24 3.07 -23.68 8.69
N ASP A 25 2.22 -22.78 9.12
CA ASP A 25 0.77 -22.87 8.92
C ASP A 25 0.35 -21.99 7.74
N GLY A 26 0.14 -22.63 6.58
CA GLY A 26 -0.22 -21.94 5.34
C GLY A 26 -1.55 -21.17 5.35
N ARG A 27 -2.32 -21.25 6.45
CA ARG A 27 -3.52 -20.44 6.64
C ARG A 27 -3.20 -19.00 7.04
N PHE A 28 -1.98 -18.72 7.50
CA PHE A 28 -1.53 -17.42 7.94
C PHE A 28 -0.52 -16.84 6.97
N GLY A 29 -0.65 -15.57 6.67
CA GLY A 29 0.29 -14.81 5.85
C GLY A 29 0.81 -13.59 6.61
N LEU A 30 2.10 -13.31 6.49
CA LEU A 30 2.72 -12.11 7.05
C LEU A 30 2.74 -11.00 5.99
N ALA A 31 2.33 -9.80 6.37
CA ALA A 31 2.47 -8.61 5.54
C ALA A 31 3.02 -7.43 6.36
N ILE A 32 4.14 -6.88 5.92
CA ILE A 32 4.74 -5.68 6.52
C ILE A 32 4.34 -4.46 5.69
N LYS A 33 3.65 -3.52 6.32
CA LYS A 33 3.16 -2.31 5.66
C LYS A 33 3.52 -1.07 6.46
N PRO A 34 3.91 0.04 5.81
CA PRO A 34 4.06 1.30 6.51
C PRO A 34 2.68 1.81 6.97
N VAL A 35 2.67 2.44 8.13
CA VAL A 35 1.54 3.28 8.54
C VAL A 35 1.58 4.54 7.69
N VAL A 36 0.48 4.85 7.05
CA VAL A 36 0.32 6.08 6.29
C VAL A 36 -0.55 7.03 7.09
N ASN A 37 -0.02 8.17 7.48
CA ASN A 37 -0.81 9.23 8.10
C ASN A 37 -1.55 9.98 7.00
N TYR A 38 -2.84 9.73 6.90
CA TYR A 38 -3.69 10.36 5.89
C TYR A 38 -4.23 11.73 6.31
N ASP A 39 -4.16 12.08 7.59
CA ASP A 39 -4.68 13.35 8.11
C ASP A 39 -3.68 14.49 7.95
N GLU A 40 -2.40 14.18 7.96
CA GLU A 40 -1.36 15.13 7.59
C GLU A 40 -1.19 15.14 6.07
N LEU A 41 -1.96 15.96 5.40
CA LEU A 41 -1.86 16.24 3.95
C LEU A 41 -0.62 17.06 3.58
N ASP A 42 0.44 16.99 4.35
CA ASP A 42 1.74 17.48 3.93
C ASP A 42 2.26 16.58 2.81
N LYS A 43 2.06 17.03 1.60
CA LYS A 43 2.42 16.37 0.34
C LYS A 43 3.89 15.89 0.33
N SER A 44 4.76 16.54 1.08
CA SER A 44 6.18 16.18 1.23
C SER A 44 6.37 14.92 2.09
N LYS A 45 5.59 14.76 3.16
CA LYS A 45 5.69 13.62 4.09
C LYS A 45 5.14 12.33 3.49
N LEU A 46 4.09 12.39 2.65
CA LEU A 46 3.60 11.22 1.93
C LEU A 46 4.61 10.68 0.92
N ALA A 47 5.30 11.56 0.20
CA ALA A 47 6.36 11.17 -0.74
C ALA A 47 7.56 10.55 -0.03
N VAL A 48 7.95 11.09 1.12
CA VAL A 48 9.07 10.58 1.95
C VAL A 48 8.74 9.21 2.53
N SER A 49 7.50 8.97 2.99
CA SER A 49 7.11 7.67 3.56
C SER A 49 7.17 6.52 2.54
N TYR A 50 6.92 6.79 1.26
CA TYR A 50 7.07 5.77 0.23
C TYR A 50 8.53 5.51 -0.15
N GLN A 51 9.40 6.52 -0.16
CA GLN A 51 10.82 6.36 -0.51
C GLN A 51 11.63 5.62 0.56
N GLY A 52 11.34 5.85 1.84
CA GLY A 52 12.00 5.14 2.95
C GLY A 52 11.52 3.70 3.17
N LYS A 53 10.38 3.33 2.58
CA LYS A 53 9.74 2.03 2.80
C LYS A 53 10.63 0.85 2.41
N ALA A 54 11.27 0.91 1.26
CA ALA A 54 12.14 -0.14 0.77
C ALA A 54 13.33 -0.36 1.71
N ASP A 55 13.96 0.73 2.19
CA ASP A 55 15.10 0.68 3.11
C ASP A 55 14.73 0.04 4.43
N ILE A 56 13.60 0.42 5.01
CA ILE A 56 13.11 -0.12 6.28
C ILE A 56 12.79 -1.60 6.15
N ILE A 57 12.05 -2.00 5.11
CA ILE A 57 11.70 -3.41 4.89
C ILE A 57 12.95 -4.24 4.64
N CYS A 58 13.91 -3.77 3.83
CA CYS A 58 15.16 -4.46 3.63
C CYS A 58 15.95 -4.64 4.93
N ARG A 59 15.91 -3.66 5.83
CA ARG A 59 16.57 -3.72 7.13
C ARG A 59 15.94 -4.75 8.06
N ILE A 60 14.61 -4.76 8.15
CA ILE A 60 13.85 -5.75 8.92
C ILE A 60 14.12 -7.17 8.41
N LEU A 61 14.11 -7.37 7.11
CA LEU A 61 14.26 -8.69 6.50
C LEU A 61 15.70 -9.23 6.53
N LYS A 62 16.71 -8.42 6.91
CA LYS A 62 18.06 -8.95 7.18
C LYS A 62 18.07 -9.94 8.32
N ASP A 63 17.26 -9.70 9.35
CA ASP A 63 17.15 -10.57 10.51
C ASP A 63 16.13 -11.70 10.29
N HIS A 64 15.38 -11.65 9.17
CA HIS A 64 14.29 -12.58 8.83
C HIS A 64 14.35 -13.00 7.35
N PRO A 65 15.45 -13.63 6.90
CA PRO A 65 15.66 -13.95 5.47
C PRO A 65 14.64 -14.95 4.93
N GLU A 66 13.97 -15.73 5.76
CA GLU A 66 12.87 -16.63 5.41
C GLU A 66 11.66 -15.91 4.79
N HIS A 67 11.53 -14.61 5.05
CA HIS A 67 10.46 -13.76 4.49
C HIS A 67 10.91 -12.91 3.29
N ARG A 68 12.05 -13.18 2.69
CA ARG A 68 12.62 -12.37 1.57
C ARG A 68 11.66 -12.18 0.40
N ASP A 69 10.76 -13.12 0.16
CA ASP A 69 9.80 -13.03 -0.95
C ASP A 69 8.87 -11.81 -0.82
N MET A 70 8.73 -11.24 0.38
CA MET A 70 8.02 -9.97 0.58
C MET A 70 8.64 -8.82 -0.21
N LEU A 71 9.96 -8.85 -0.51
CA LEU A 71 10.61 -7.85 -1.35
C LEU A 71 10.12 -7.93 -2.79
N LEU A 72 9.88 -9.14 -3.30
CA LEU A 72 9.34 -9.34 -4.65
C LEU A 72 7.89 -8.89 -4.74
N GLU A 73 7.09 -9.10 -3.68
CA GLU A 73 5.69 -8.65 -3.65
C GLU A 73 5.56 -7.11 -3.78
N LEU A 74 6.58 -6.35 -3.34
CA LEU A 74 6.60 -4.88 -3.48
C LEU A 74 6.79 -4.42 -4.93
N ILE A 75 7.41 -5.24 -5.78
CA ILE A 75 7.72 -4.93 -7.18
C ILE A 75 6.99 -5.84 -8.16
N ARG A 76 6.10 -6.69 -7.66
CA ARG A 76 5.30 -7.58 -8.49
C ARG A 76 4.34 -6.78 -9.38
N PRO A 77 4.27 -7.08 -10.68
CA PRO A 77 3.26 -6.50 -11.55
C PRO A 77 1.86 -6.83 -11.05
N ARG A 78 1.01 -5.82 -10.99
CA ARG A 78 -0.37 -5.96 -10.50
C ARG A 78 -1.33 -6.18 -11.67
N LYS A 79 -2.36 -6.98 -11.46
CA LYS A 79 -3.42 -7.20 -12.47
C LYS A 79 -4.47 -6.09 -12.44
N TYR A 80 -4.62 -5.42 -11.32
CA TYR A 80 -5.57 -4.32 -11.11
C TYR A 80 -4.96 -3.28 -10.17
N TRP A 81 -5.37 -2.07 -10.39
CA TRP A 81 -4.77 -0.91 -9.73
C TRP A 81 -5.19 -0.77 -8.28
N CYS A 82 -6.50 -0.67 -8.02
CA CYS A 82 -7.02 -0.36 -6.71
C CYS A 82 -8.47 -0.87 -6.62
N ASN A 83 -8.89 -1.25 -5.41
CA ASN A 83 -10.28 -1.64 -5.14
C ASN A 83 -11.29 -0.54 -5.49
N VAL A 84 -10.89 0.72 -5.46
CA VAL A 84 -11.70 1.87 -5.91
C VAL A 84 -12.20 1.73 -7.35
N LEU A 85 -11.48 0.98 -8.20
CA LEU A 85 -11.89 0.71 -9.58
C LEU A 85 -12.85 -0.49 -9.71
N CYS A 86 -13.10 -1.20 -8.61
CA CYS A 86 -14.05 -2.29 -8.59
C CYS A 86 -15.44 -1.71 -8.28
N SER A 87 -16.38 -1.82 -9.22
CA SER A 87 -17.76 -1.36 -9.06
C SER A 87 -18.52 -2.00 -7.88
N SER A 88 -17.96 -3.05 -7.28
CA SER A 88 -18.55 -3.81 -6.17
C SER A 88 -17.78 -3.67 -4.85
N SER A 89 -16.79 -2.77 -4.76
CA SER A 89 -16.01 -2.56 -3.55
C SER A 89 -16.40 -1.26 -2.86
N TYR A 90 -16.94 -1.35 -1.65
CA TYR A 90 -17.37 -0.22 -0.85
C TYR A 90 -16.91 -0.34 0.58
N VAL A 91 -16.69 0.81 1.21
CA VAL A 91 -16.42 0.94 2.65
C VAL A 91 -17.56 1.72 3.27
N ILE A 92 -18.12 1.19 4.34
CA ILE A 92 -19.23 1.84 5.07
C ILE A 92 -18.66 2.36 6.38
N SER A 93 -18.83 3.65 6.65
CA SER A 93 -18.43 4.28 7.91
C SER A 93 -19.37 3.88 9.04
N ALA A 94 -18.97 4.12 10.29
CA ALA A 94 -19.79 3.87 11.47
C ALA A 94 -21.12 4.65 11.49
N VAL A 95 -21.19 5.75 10.74
CA VAL A 95 -22.41 6.58 10.60
C VAL A 95 -23.23 6.25 9.35
N GLY A 96 -22.90 5.17 8.66
CA GLY A 96 -23.64 4.69 7.49
C GLY A 96 -23.32 5.41 6.17
N GLU A 97 -22.27 6.22 6.12
CA GLU A 97 -21.79 6.80 4.86
C GLU A 97 -21.01 5.78 4.04
N ILE A 98 -21.17 5.81 2.73
CA ILE A 98 -20.54 4.89 1.80
C ILE A 98 -19.40 5.61 1.06
N TYR A 99 -18.25 4.94 1.01
CA TYR A 99 -17.04 5.41 0.33
C TYR A 99 -16.48 4.30 -0.56
N MET A 100 -15.72 4.66 -1.58
CA MET A 100 -15.03 3.68 -2.43
C MET A 100 -13.65 3.27 -1.88
N CYS A 101 -13.14 3.97 -0.87
CA CYS A 101 -11.82 3.73 -0.28
C CYS A 101 -11.83 4.05 1.21
N ASP A 102 -11.18 3.22 2.01
CA ASP A 102 -11.00 3.40 3.46
C ASP A 102 -10.18 4.66 3.80
N SER A 103 -9.23 5.01 2.94
CA SER A 103 -8.35 6.17 3.16
C SER A 103 -9.03 7.53 2.93
N VAL A 104 -10.27 7.57 2.48
CA VAL A 104 -11.07 8.79 2.31
C VAL A 104 -12.31 8.83 3.20
N ILE A 105 -12.43 7.90 4.15
CA ILE A 105 -13.48 7.94 5.18
C ILE A 105 -13.37 9.30 5.90
N ASN A 106 -14.52 9.90 6.21
CA ASN A 106 -14.63 11.24 6.82
C ASN A 106 -14.21 12.42 5.92
N MET A 107 -14.03 12.21 4.63
CA MET A 107 -13.86 13.28 3.65
C MET A 107 -15.17 13.44 2.84
N PRO A 108 -16.05 14.39 3.19
CA PRO A 108 -17.41 14.49 2.61
C PRO A 108 -17.42 14.61 1.08
N SER A 109 -16.38 15.23 0.51
CA SER A 109 -16.20 15.36 -0.94
C SER A 109 -15.98 14.04 -1.68
N PHE A 110 -15.65 12.95 -0.94
CA PHE A 110 -15.40 11.62 -1.49
C PHE A 110 -16.49 10.61 -1.10
N ARG A 111 -17.55 11.06 -0.45
CA ARG A 111 -18.70 10.23 -0.15
C ARG A 111 -19.38 9.81 -1.46
N SER A 112 -19.66 8.53 -1.59
CA SER A 112 -20.32 7.94 -2.76
C SER A 112 -21.78 7.62 -2.50
N GLY A 113 -22.24 7.70 -1.24
CA GLY A 113 -23.61 7.39 -0.87
C GLY A 113 -23.80 7.27 0.62
N ARG A 114 -24.95 6.74 1.03
CA ARG A 114 -25.30 6.49 2.44
C ARG A 114 -26.26 5.33 2.58
N ILE A 115 -26.27 4.71 3.74
CA ILE A 115 -27.31 3.78 4.19
C ILE A 115 -28.45 4.59 4.77
N VAL A 116 -29.64 4.40 4.26
CA VAL A 116 -30.87 5.04 4.77
C VAL A 116 -31.64 4.12 5.73
N ALA A 117 -32.69 4.65 6.38
CA ALA A 117 -33.44 4.00 7.47
C ALA A 117 -33.90 2.57 7.16
N ASP A 118 -34.25 2.26 5.90
CA ASP A 118 -34.68 0.93 5.46
C ASP A 118 -33.51 -0.02 5.15
N ARG A 119 -32.30 0.30 5.60
CA ARG A 119 -31.04 -0.43 5.29
C ARG A 119 -30.73 -0.50 3.79
N LYS A 120 -31.26 0.40 3.01
CA LYS A 120 -30.98 0.52 1.57
C LYS A 120 -29.79 1.46 1.37
N ALA A 121 -28.91 1.06 0.46
CA ALA A 121 -27.85 1.94 0.00
C ALA A 121 -28.42 2.92 -1.03
N VAL A 122 -28.25 4.21 -0.81
CA VAL A 122 -28.55 5.27 -1.77
C VAL A 122 -27.23 5.86 -2.20
N MET A 123 -26.91 5.71 -3.50
CA MET A 123 -25.69 6.25 -4.09
C MET A 123 -25.93 7.69 -4.52
N ASP A 124 -24.94 8.55 -4.28
CA ASP A 124 -24.95 9.94 -4.72
C ASP A 124 -24.72 9.99 -6.24
N GLU A 125 -25.53 10.73 -6.98
CA GLU A 125 -25.38 10.87 -8.45
C GLU A 125 -24.04 11.52 -8.87
N SER A 126 -23.46 12.32 -7.97
CA SER A 126 -22.13 12.90 -8.10
C SER A 126 -21.00 11.99 -7.63
N ALA A 127 -21.31 10.71 -7.34
CA ALA A 127 -20.32 9.75 -6.90
C ALA A 127 -19.15 9.73 -7.89
N ILE A 128 -18.01 10.00 -7.37
CA ILE A 128 -16.73 10.28 -7.99
C ILE A 128 -16.57 9.54 -9.30
N THR A 129 -16.68 10.24 -10.42
CA THR A 129 -15.98 9.84 -11.64
C THR A 129 -14.49 9.91 -11.29
N LEU A 130 -13.88 8.72 -11.11
CA LEU A 130 -12.44 8.65 -11.03
C LEU A 130 -11.89 9.43 -12.22
N PRO A 131 -11.13 10.48 -12.03
CA PRO A 131 -10.48 11.15 -13.12
C PRO A 131 -9.75 10.09 -13.94
N ASP A 132 -9.48 10.33 -15.20
CA ASP A 132 -8.56 9.51 -16.02
C ASP A 132 -7.22 9.44 -15.27
N ALA A 133 -7.20 8.60 -14.28
CA ALA A 133 -6.34 8.68 -13.11
C ALA A 133 -4.88 8.34 -13.46
N ILE A 134 -4.65 7.87 -14.70
CA ILE A 134 -3.31 7.59 -15.17
C ILE A 134 -2.91 8.71 -16.14
N SER A 135 -2.04 9.59 -15.67
CA SER A 135 -1.50 10.66 -16.50
C SER A 135 -0.81 10.11 -17.74
N GLU A 136 -0.74 10.91 -18.81
CA GLU A 136 -0.05 10.55 -20.06
C GLU A 136 1.43 10.14 -19.82
N ASN A 137 2.11 10.79 -18.88
CA ASN A 137 3.47 10.45 -18.48
C ASN A 137 3.53 9.05 -17.83
N CYS A 138 2.51 8.67 -17.06
CA CYS A 138 2.44 7.35 -16.46
C CYS A 138 2.13 6.27 -17.49
N ARG A 139 1.31 6.55 -18.49
CA ARG A 139 0.99 5.60 -19.57
C ARG A 139 2.23 5.18 -20.36
N LYS A 140 3.22 6.06 -20.46
CA LYS A 140 4.52 5.80 -21.12
C LYS A 140 5.60 5.30 -20.15
N CYS A 141 5.30 5.19 -18.87
CA CYS A 141 6.26 4.83 -17.85
C CYS A 141 6.44 3.31 -17.76
N ARG A 142 7.70 2.82 -17.86
CA ARG A 142 8.03 1.40 -17.71
C ARG A 142 7.67 0.79 -16.36
N ARG A 143 7.50 1.62 -15.32
CA ARG A 143 7.12 1.20 -13.97
C ARG A 143 5.60 1.07 -13.77
N LEU A 144 4.81 1.47 -14.76
CA LEU A 144 3.36 1.44 -14.65
C LEU A 144 2.80 0.09 -14.19
N PRO A 145 3.27 -1.07 -14.69
CA PRO A 145 2.77 -2.38 -14.26
C PRO A 145 2.95 -2.66 -12.75
N ILE A 146 3.93 -1.99 -12.12
CA ILE A 146 4.25 -2.14 -10.69
C ILE A 146 3.47 -1.12 -9.87
N CYS A 147 3.53 0.16 -10.24
CA CYS A 147 3.01 1.25 -9.41
C CYS A 147 1.58 1.68 -9.77
N PHE A 148 1.12 1.38 -10.98
CA PHE A 148 -0.19 1.77 -11.51
C PHE A 148 -0.55 3.25 -11.36
N GLY A 149 0.44 4.14 -11.37
CA GLY A 149 0.19 5.57 -11.27
C GLY A 149 0.03 6.09 -9.85
N SER A 150 0.28 5.29 -8.81
CA SER A 150 0.19 5.66 -7.39
C SER A 150 -1.18 5.41 -6.73
N CYS A 151 -1.35 5.83 -5.49
CA CYS A 151 -2.62 5.72 -4.76
C CYS A 151 -3.67 6.66 -5.33
N THR A 152 -4.88 6.19 -5.56
CA THR A 152 -6.00 6.99 -6.08
C THR A 152 -6.25 8.23 -5.22
N ARG A 153 -6.18 8.11 -3.89
CA ARG A 153 -6.31 9.26 -2.99
C ARG A 153 -5.27 10.33 -3.30
N ILE A 154 -4.00 9.95 -3.47
CA ILE A 154 -2.92 10.88 -3.79
C ILE A 154 -3.21 11.59 -5.12
N LEU A 155 -3.71 10.85 -6.12
CA LEU A 155 -4.07 11.41 -7.40
C LEU A 155 -5.23 12.41 -7.32
N MET A 156 -6.18 12.17 -6.42
CA MET A 156 -7.37 13.00 -6.26
C MET A 156 -7.12 14.24 -5.39
N THR A 157 -6.17 14.17 -4.45
CA THR A 157 -5.90 15.25 -3.47
C THR A 157 -4.62 16.02 -3.74
N ALA A 158 -3.68 15.46 -4.52
CA ALA A 158 -2.39 16.08 -4.78
C ALA A 158 -2.39 16.86 -6.12
N GLU A 159 -1.82 18.06 -6.11
CA GLU A 159 -1.62 18.85 -7.34
C GLU A 159 -0.52 18.26 -8.23
N ARG A 160 0.34 17.43 -7.68
CA ARG A 160 1.45 16.81 -8.41
C ARG A 160 1.43 15.31 -8.23
N HIS A 161 1.68 14.62 -9.32
CA HIS A 161 1.82 13.17 -9.33
C HIS A 161 3.09 12.73 -8.59
N ALA A 162 2.93 11.97 -7.51
CA ALA A 162 4.05 11.37 -6.77
C ALA A 162 4.22 9.90 -7.17
N CYS A 163 5.42 9.55 -7.63
CA CYS A 163 5.75 8.15 -7.91
C CYS A 163 5.83 7.36 -6.60
N SER A 164 5.07 6.28 -6.49
CA SER A 164 5.10 5.39 -5.32
C SER A 164 6.32 4.46 -5.28
N ILE A 165 7.02 4.31 -6.40
CA ILE A 165 8.24 3.53 -6.52
C ILE A 165 9.17 4.12 -7.58
N THR A 166 10.46 4.16 -7.30
CA THR A 166 11.50 4.63 -8.23
C THR A 166 12.32 3.47 -8.79
N ASP A 167 13.12 3.72 -9.83
CA ASP A 167 14.06 2.72 -10.34
C ASP A 167 15.14 2.37 -9.30
N ARG A 168 15.48 3.31 -8.43
CA ARG A 168 16.40 3.07 -7.31
C ARG A 168 15.80 2.07 -6.34
N ASP A 169 14.54 2.26 -5.97
CA ASP A 169 13.83 1.35 -5.05
C ASP A 169 13.78 -0.07 -5.63
N ILE A 170 13.41 -0.20 -6.90
CA ILE A 170 13.35 -1.51 -7.58
C ILE A 170 14.72 -2.19 -7.57
N LYS A 171 15.78 -1.47 -7.93
CA LYS A 171 17.15 -2.03 -7.91
C LYS A 171 17.57 -2.46 -6.52
N GLN A 172 17.23 -1.67 -5.52
CA GLN A 172 17.57 -1.96 -4.13
C GLN A 172 16.82 -3.19 -3.62
N LEU A 173 15.53 -3.29 -3.88
CA LEU A 173 14.72 -4.45 -3.50
C LEU A 173 15.24 -5.74 -4.13
N LEU A 174 15.54 -5.72 -5.44
CA LEU A 174 16.11 -6.86 -6.14
C LEU A 174 17.48 -7.24 -5.59
N ARG A 175 18.36 -6.27 -5.36
CA ARG A 175 19.70 -6.52 -4.78
C ARG A 175 19.60 -7.18 -3.41
N ASN A 176 18.74 -6.67 -2.53
CA ASN A 176 18.56 -7.24 -1.20
C ASN A 176 17.93 -8.63 -1.26
N TYR A 177 16.99 -8.86 -2.17
CA TYR A 177 16.43 -10.21 -2.39
C TYR A 177 17.53 -11.22 -2.72
N ILE A 178 18.40 -10.92 -3.67
CA ILE A 178 19.51 -11.80 -4.07
C ILE A 178 20.50 -12.02 -2.91
N LEU A 179 20.80 -10.98 -2.13
CA LEU A 179 21.71 -11.10 -0.98
C LEU A 179 21.13 -12.04 0.09
N LEU A 180 19.84 -11.87 0.42
CA LEU A 180 19.16 -12.71 1.41
C LEU A 180 18.98 -14.16 0.90
N GLU A 181 18.79 -14.38 -0.40
CA GLU A 181 18.73 -15.72 -0.97
C GLU A 181 20.05 -16.46 -0.76
N ASN A 182 21.18 -15.79 -0.96
CA ASN A 182 22.52 -16.39 -0.75
C ASN A 182 22.81 -16.69 0.73
N GLU A 183 22.18 -15.99 1.68
CA GLU A 183 22.34 -16.28 3.11
C GLU A 183 21.56 -17.53 3.53
N VAL A 184 20.41 -17.80 2.92
CA VAL A 184 19.58 -18.99 3.20
C VAL A 184 20.17 -20.26 2.59
N ILE A 185 20.92 -20.16 1.49
CA ILE A 185 21.51 -21.28 0.77
C ILE A 185 22.85 -21.74 1.38
N LYS A 186 23.44 -20.97 2.30
CA LYS A 186 24.67 -21.42 3.00
C LYS A 186 24.32 -22.59 3.93
N PRO A 187 24.95 -23.77 3.77
CA PRO A 187 24.73 -24.97 4.57
C PRO A 187 25.13 -24.78 6.01
#